data_003d74f8a1264b601f38a198dcbf468b
#
_entry.id   003d74f8a1264b601f38a198dcbf468b
#
_cell.length_a   1.000
_cell.length_b   1.000
_cell.length_c   1.000
_cell.angle_alpha   90.00
_cell.angle_beta   90.00
_cell.angle_gamma   90.00
#
_symmetry.space_group_name_H-M   'P 1'
#
loop_
_entity.id
_entity.type
_entity.pdbx_description
1 polymer ?
#
loop_
_entity_poly.entity_id
_entity_poly.type
_entity_poly.pdbx_seq_one_letter_code
_entity_poly.pdbx_strand_id
1 'polypeptide(L)'
;MLAALCDDDKFITEKLKNLLLTYAKENRIIIEIDEFQSGEGLLNSEIDYDIIVLDYQLGNTDGLTVAKELRKRNVLSCIIFLTSYPHFMIDAFEVNTFRFLLKPIDKSKLFKAIDD
;
A
#
# COMPACT_ATOMS: atom_id res chain seq x y z
N MET A 1 -7.81 -5.24 11.90
CA MET A 1 -6.85 -5.10 10.76
C MET A 1 -6.20 -3.74 10.82
N LEU A 2 -4.90 -3.69 10.72
CA LEU A 2 -4.13 -2.45 10.69
C LEU A 2 -3.65 -2.21 9.26
N ALA A 3 -3.94 -1.04 8.72
CA ALA A 3 -3.56 -0.67 7.36
C ALA A 3 -2.77 0.64 7.35
N ALA A 4 -1.74 0.70 6.52
CA ALA A 4 -0.99 1.91 6.28
C ALA A 4 -1.19 2.36 4.84
N LEU A 5 -1.42 3.65 4.63
CA LEU A 5 -1.51 4.27 3.32
C LEU A 5 -0.34 5.24 3.18
N CYS A 6 0.46 5.06 2.15
CA CYS A 6 1.63 5.91 1.92
C CYS A 6 1.55 6.51 0.51
N ASP A 7 1.12 7.76 0.44
CA ASP A 7 0.98 8.52 -0.81
C ASP A 7 0.98 10.00 -0.43
N ASP A 8 1.66 10.82 -1.20
CA ASP A 8 1.69 12.27 -0.96
C ASP A 8 0.46 13.00 -1.50
N ASP A 9 -0.37 12.32 -2.28
CA ASP A 9 -1.62 12.87 -2.81
C ASP A 9 -2.78 12.54 -1.86
N LYS A 10 -3.27 13.56 -1.16
CA LYS A 10 -4.36 13.40 -0.20
C LYS A 10 -5.66 12.94 -0.85
N PHE A 11 -5.90 13.27 -2.10
CA PHE A 11 -7.08 12.82 -2.82
C PHE A 11 -7.07 11.29 -2.98
N ILE A 12 -5.90 10.73 -3.27
CA ILE A 12 -5.72 9.29 -3.38
C ILE A 12 -5.88 8.62 -2.02
N THR A 13 -5.27 9.15 -0.96
CA THR A 13 -5.39 8.55 0.38
C THR A 13 -6.82 8.59 0.90
N GLU A 14 -7.57 9.66 0.63
CA GLU A 14 -8.98 9.72 1.01
C GLU A 14 -9.81 8.67 0.28
N LYS A 15 -9.59 8.51 -1.02
CA LYS A 15 -10.28 7.48 -1.80
C LYS A 15 -9.96 6.08 -1.29
N LEU A 16 -8.69 5.80 -1.04
CA LEU A 16 -8.25 4.51 -0.47
C LEU A 16 -8.88 4.25 0.89
N LYS A 17 -8.87 5.26 1.75
CA LYS A 17 -9.46 5.16 3.08
C LYS A 17 -10.93 4.78 3.01
N ASN A 18 -11.70 5.45 2.14
CA ASN A 18 -13.11 5.15 1.97
C ASN A 18 -13.34 3.74 1.44
N LEU A 19 -12.51 3.27 0.50
CA LEU A 19 -12.60 1.91 -0.03
C LEU A 19 -12.25 0.88 1.03
N LEU A 20 -11.25 1.13 1.86
CA LEU A 20 -10.88 0.21 2.94
C LEU A 20 -11.95 0.16 4.03
N LEU A 21 -12.59 1.28 4.34
CA LEU A 21 -13.71 1.30 5.28
C LEU A 21 -14.90 0.50 4.74
N THR A 22 -15.16 0.59 3.44
CA THR A 22 -16.18 -0.21 2.78
C THR A 22 -15.83 -1.71 2.84
N TYR A 23 -14.59 -2.04 2.58
CA TYR A 23 -14.09 -3.42 2.67
C TYR A 23 -14.31 -3.99 4.08
N ALA A 24 -13.96 -3.21 5.10
CA ALA A 24 -14.11 -3.63 6.48
C ALA A 24 -15.58 -3.87 6.83
N LYS A 25 -16.46 -2.99 6.38
CA LYS A 25 -17.90 -3.10 6.62
C LYS A 25 -18.47 -4.34 5.93
N GLU A 26 -18.11 -4.58 4.68
CA GLU A 26 -18.59 -5.75 3.93
C GLU A 26 -18.10 -7.07 4.50
N ASN A 27 -16.91 -7.08 5.09
CA ASN A 27 -16.31 -8.28 5.67
C ASN A 27 -16.48 -8.38 7.19
N ARG A 28 -17.20 -7.44 7.80
CA ARG A 28 -17.50 -7.41 9.23
C ARG A 28 -16.24 -7.44 10.10
N ILE A 29 -15.24 -6.66 9.69
CA ILE A 29 -14.00 -6.50 10.45
C ILE A 29 -13.82 -5.05 10.87
N ILE A 30 -13.02 -4.86 11.93
CA ILE A 30 -12.61 -3.53 12.37
C ILE A 30 -11.28 -3.21 11.70
N ILE A 31 -11.16 -2.01 11.14
CA ILE A 31 -9.92 -1.56 10.50
C ILE A 31 -9.45 -0.25 11.13
N GLU A 32 -8.15 -0.16 11.38
CA GLU A 32 -7.49 1.08 11.76
C GLU A 32 -6.54 1.47 10.63
N ILE A 33 -6.56 2.73 10.24
CA ILE A 33 -5.83 3.23 9.07
C ILE A 33 -4.91 4.36 9.51
N ASP A 34 -3.61 4.21 9.23
CA ASP A 34 -2.61 5.25 9.40
C ASP A 34 -2.20 5.76 8.02
N GLU A 35 -2.02 7.07 7.91
CA GLU A 35 -1.64 7.72 6.67
C GLU A 35 -0.23 8.29 6.79
N PHE A 36 0.59 8.07 5.77
CA PHE A 36 1.96 8.60 5.67
C PHE A 36 2.10 9.33 4.35
N GLN A 37 2.78 10.47 4.36
CA GLN A 37 3.03 11.26 3.16
C GLN A 37 4.42 11.00 2.57
N SER A 38 5.24 10.22 3.26
CA SER A 38 6.60 9.89 2.81
C SER A 38 6.95 8.46 3.16
N GLY A 39 7.89 7.89 2.39
CA GLY A 39 8.44 6.58 2.71
C GLY A 39 9.18 6.55 4.04
N GLU A 40 9.87 7.64 4.36
CA GLU A 40 10.57 7.78 5.63
C GLU A 40 9.62 7.69 6.83
N GLY A 41 8.47 8.38 6.74
CA GLY A 41 7.46 8.32 7.80
C GLY A 41 6.97 6.89 8.02
N LEU A 42 6.72 6.16 6.95
CA LEU A 42 6.31 4.75 7.03
C LEU A 42 7.41 3.89 7.64
N LEU A 43 8.66 4.06 7.21
CA LEU A 43 9.80 3.28 7.72
C LEU A 43 10.09 3.54 9.20
N ASN A 44 9.75 4.72 9.69
CA ASN A 44 9.94 5.09 11.09
C ASN A 44 8.80 4.62 11.99
N SER A 45 7.71 4.13 11.42
CA SER A 45 6.62 3.55 12.20
C SER A 45 7.03 2.18 12.73
N GLU A 46 6.79 1.95 14.02
CA GLU A 46 7.08 0.66 14.65
C GLU A 46 5.87 -0.28 14.69
N ILE A 47 4.79 0.11 14.03
CA ILE A 47 3.55 -0.66 14.00
C ILE A 47 3.64 -1.74 12.92
N ASP A 48 3.24 -2.96 13.25
CA ASP A 48 3.11 -4.05 12.29
C ASP A 48 1.77 -3.95 11.59
N TYR A 49 1.79 -3.51 10.35
CA TYR A 49 0.58 -3.40 9.53
C TYR A 49 0.27 -4.73 8.84
N ASP A 50 -1.01 -5.04 8.74
CA ASP A 50 -1.48 -6.17 7.95
C ASP A 50 -1.38 -5.86 6.47
N ILE A 51 -1.73 -4.62 6.08
CA ILE A 51 -1.73 -4.16 4.70
C ILE A 51 -1.01 -2.83 4.62
N ILE A 52 -0.17 -2.68 3.61
CA ILE A 52 0.47 -1.41 3.27
C ILE A 52 0.16 -1.10 1.82
N VAL A 53 -0.57 -0.02 1.56
CA VAL A 53 -0.81 0.48 0.21
C VAL A 53 0.18 1.62 -0.03
N LEU A 54 1.03 1.45 -1.02
CA LEU A 54 2.24 2.24 -1.19
C LEU A 54 2.31 2.79 -2.61
N ASP A 55 2.36 4.11 -2.75
CA ASP A 55 2.62 4.72 -4.04
C ASP A 55 4.04 4.36 -4.48
N TYR A 56 4.18 3.95 -5.73
CA TYR A 56 5.49 3.63 -6.28
C TYR A 56 6.40 4.86 -6.34
N GLN A 57 5.84 6.04 -6.58
CA GLN A 57 6.58 7.30 -6.63
C GLN A 57 6.32 8.13 -5.39
N LEU A 58 7.33 8.33 -4.55
CA LEU A 58 7.23 9.01 -3.27
C LEU A 58 8.16 10.23 -3.16
N GLY A 59 8.18 11.07 -4.17
CA GLY A 59 9.02 12.27 -4.14
C GLY A 59 10.51 11.94 -4.16
N ASN A 60 11.18 12.02 -3.02
CA ASN A 60 12.62 11.81 -2.91
C ASN A 60 13.05 10.35 -2.96
N THR A 61 12.12 9.41 -2.83
CA THR A 61 12.41 7.99 -2.90
C THR A 61 11.29 7.30 -3.68
N ASP A 62 11.48 6.05 -4.04
CA ASP A 62 10.43 5.25 -4.67
C ASP A 62 9.87 4.21 -3.70
N GLY A 63 8.66 3.75 -4.01
CA GLY A 63 7.99 2.76 -3.18
C GLY A 63 8.73 1.43 -3.15
N LEU A 64 9.41 1.06 -4.23
CA LEU A 64 10.15 -0.20 -4.27
C LEU A 64 11.31 -0.20 -3.26
N THR A 65 12.04 0.90 -3.14
CA THR A 65 13.10 1.06 -2.13
C THR A 65 12.55 0.88 -0.73
N VAL A 66 11.40 1.51 -0.43
CA VAL A 66 10.72 1.38 0.87
C VAL A 66 10.31 -0.06 1.12
N ALA A 67 9.70 -0.71 0.13
CA ALA A 67 9.25 -2.10 0.27
C ALA A 67 10.40 -3.07 0.48
N LYS A 68 11.50 -2.90 -0.23
CA LYS A 68 12.71 -3.72 -0.03
C LYS A 68 13.26 -3.56 1.38
N GLU A 69 13.28 -2.34 1.91
CA GLU A 69 13.73 -2.08 3.27
C GLU A 69 12.82 -2.75 4.30
N LEU A 70 11.50 -2.71 4.09
CA LEU A 70 10.55 -3.39 4.97
C LEU A 70 10.79 -4.91 4.97
N ARG A 71 11.01 -5.51 3.80
CA ARG A 71 11.29 -6.95 3.70
C ARG A 71 12.63 -7.31 4.36
N LYS A 72 13.62 -6.44 4.24
CA LYS A 72 14.92 -6.61 4.89
C LYS A 72 14.80 -6.63 6.42
N ARG A 73 13.82 -5.90 6.97
CA ARG A 73 13.51 -5.89 8.40
C ARG A 73 12.58 -7.03 8.81
N ASN A 74 12.31 -7.98 7.92
CA ASN A 74 11.39 -9.11 8.14
C ASN A 74 9.93 -8.69 8.37
N VAL A 75 9.52 -7.54 7.83
CA VAL A 75 8.13 -7.11 7.86
C VAL A 75 7.36 -7.92 6.80
N LEU A 76 6.34 -8.65 7.23
CA LEU A 76 5.59 -9.58 6.38
C LEU A 76 4.23 -9.02 5.94
N SER A 77 4.00 -7.73 6.08
CA SER A 77 2.77 -7.09 5.64
C SER A 77 2.48 -7.36 4.17
N CYS A 78 1.20 -7.44 3.81
CA CYS A 78 0.78 -7.44 2.42
C CYS A 78 1.06 -6.04 1.84
N ILE A 79 1.95 -5.94 0.89
CA ILE A 79 2.30 -4.66 0.27
C ILE A 79 1.65 -4.58 -1.11
N ILE A 80 0.85 -3.54 -1.30
CA ILE A 80 0.15 -3.26 -2.55
C ILE A 80 0.69 -1.95 -3.10
N PHE A 81 1.35 -2.00 -4.25
CA PHE A 81 1.81 -0.80 -4.92
C PHE A 81 0.70 -0.18 -5.75
N LEU A 82 0.63 1.14 -5.73
CA LEU A 82 -0.19 1.91 -6.66
C LEU A 82 0.73 2.69 -7.59
N THR A 83 0.42 2.71 -8.87
CA THR A 83 1.15 3.50 -9.84
C THR A 83 0.30 3.86 -11.05
N SER A 84 0.61 4.97 -11.69
CA SER A 84 0.05 5.34 -12.99
C SER A 84 0.85 4.74 -14.15
N TYR A 85 1.99 4.12 -13.88
CA TYR A 85 2.95 3.69 -14.90
C TYR A 85 3.15 2.18 -14.90
N PRO A 86 2.56 1.47 -15.90
CA PRO A 86 2.64 0.00 -15.94
C PRO A 86 4.07 -0.56 -15.99
N HIS A 87 5.03 0.18 -16.55
CA HIS A 87 6.40 -0.31 -16.67
C HIS A 87 7.09 -0.54 -15.32
N PHE A 88 6.63 0.09 -14.26
CA PHE A 88 7.17 -0.16 -12.91
C PHE A 88 6.85 -1.56 -12.40
N MET A 89 5.84 -2.22 -12.97
CA MET A 89 5.49 -3.58 -12.58
C MET A 89 6.62 -4.58 -12.85
N ILE A 90 7.44 -4.31 -13.86
CA ILE A 90 8.57 -5.18 -14.21
C ILE A 90 9.59 -5.21 -13.07
N ASP A 91 9.90 -4.05 -12.50
CA ASP A 91 10.84 -3.94 -11.39
C ASP A 91 10.35 -4.67 -10.14
N ALA A 92 9.04 -4.67 -9.93
CA ALA A 92 8.44 -5.34 -8.78
C ALA A 92 8.48 -6.86 -8.85
N PHE A 93 8.57 -7.45 -10.05
CA PHE A 93 8.68 -8.90 -10.21
C PHE A 93 9.96 -9.49 -9.63
N GLU A 94 11.00 -8.70 -9.48
CA GLU A 94 12.25 -9.15 -8.87
C GLU A 94 12.13 -9.34 -7.36
N VAL A 95 11.05 -8.82 -6.76
CA VAL A 95 10.83 -8.87 -5.32
C VAL A 95 9.55 -9.65 -5.08
N ASN A 96 9.66 -10.92 -4.77
CA ASN A 96 8.53 -11.81 -4.52
C ASN A 96 7.56 -11.21 -3.49
N THR A 97 6.28 -11.40 -3.73
CA THR A 97 5.19 -11.14 -2.77
C THR A 97 4.63 -9.72 -2.74
N PHE A 98 4.92 -8.88 -3.73
CA PHE A 98 4.25 -7.61 -3.87
C PHE A 98 3.06 -7.73 -4.83
N ARG A 99 2.01 -6.99 -4.52
CA ARG A 99 0.87 -6.84 -5.40
C ARG A 99 0.93 -5.46 -6.05
N PHE A 100 0.32 -5.33 -7.22
CA PHE A 100 0.41 -4.13 -8.03
C PHE A 100 -0.96 -3.74 -8.55
N LEU A 101 -1.31 -2.45 -8.40
CA LEU A 101 -2.53 -1.88 -8.94
C LEU A 101 -2.20 -0.61 -9.72
N LEU A 102 -2.86 -0.44 -10.86
CA LEU A 102 -2.74 0.78 -11.66
C LEU A 102 -3.74 1.82 -11.17
N LYS A 103 -3.35 3.09 -11.20
CA LYS A 103 -4.29 4.19 -11.04
C LYS A 103 -5.05 4.40 -12.35
N PRO A 104 -6.33 4.75 -12.34
CA PRO A 104 -7.16 5.03 -11.16
C PRO A 104 -7.52 3.75 -10.41
N ILE A 105 -7.82 3.91 -9.11
CA ILE A 105 -8.07 2.78 -8.22
C ILE A 105 -9.41 2.14 -8.56
N ASP A 106 -9.38 0.83 -8.80
CA ASP A 106 -10.56 0.01 -9.04
C ASP A 106 -10.89 -0.77 -7.78
N LYS A 107 -12.12 -0.62 -7.28
CA LYS A 107 -12.57 -1.26 -6.05
C LYS A 107 -12.40 -2.78 -6.10
N SER A 108 -12.83 -3.42 -7.19
CA SER A 108 -12.76 -4.88 -7.33
C SER A 108 -11.31 -5.38 -7.28
N LYS A 109 -10.42 -4.69 -7.97
CA LYS A 109 -9.01 -5.07 -8.02
C LYS A 109 -8.33 -4.87 -6.67
N LEU A 110 -8.66 -3.78 -5.96
CA LEU A 110 -8.14 -3.54 -4.63
C LEU A 110 -8.60 -4.63 -3.67
N PHE A 111 -9.88 -4.95 -3.66
CA PHE A 111 -10.44 -5.95 -2.76
C PHE A 111 -9.87 -7.34 -3.04
N LYS A 112 -9.68 -7.68 -4.31
CA LYS A 112 -9.04 -8.93 -4.69
C LYS A 112 -7.58 -8.99 -4.20
N ALA A 113 -6.85 -7.90 -4.34
CA ALA A 113 -5.46 -7.84 -3.87
C ALA A 113 -5.36 -8.02 -2.35
N ILE A 114 -6.33 -7.51 -1.61
CA ILE A 114 -6.39 -7.69 -0.15
C ILE A 114 -6.72 -9.15 0.20
N ASP A 115 -7.66 -9.76 -0.51
CA ASP A 115 -8.13 -11.12 -0.23
C ASP A 115 -7.11 -12.20 -0.62
N ASP A 116 -6.28 -11.92 -1.61
CA ASP A 116 -5.25 -12.85 -2.04
C ASP A 116 -4.07 -12.84 -1.06
#